data_e22b4bf884ed188c82f1c326f3048f84
#
_entry.id   e22b4bf884ed188c82f1c326f3048f84
#
_cell.length_a   1.000
_cell.length_b   1.000
_cell.length_c   1.000
_cell.angle_alpha   90.00
_cell.angle_beta   90.00
_cell.angle_gamma   90.00
#
_symmetry.space_group_name_H-M   'P 1'
#
loop_
_entity.id
_entity.type
_entity.pdbx_description
1 polymer ?
#
loop_
_entity_poly.entity_id
_entity_poly.type
_entity_poly.pdbx_seq_one_letter_code
_entity_poly.pdbx_strand_id
1 'polypeptide(L)'
;GQLTELNEGARQQAEQEARDAFPDSLEDRRARLVRLLRERACPFRVTLLAHSMGNYLYKEMLSTTEDRLSTDSIFDNVVLKAADTNHADHAHWVARIRVIRRVYILINQEDDALRLSSMKIGDRQRPRLGNTLREQNAPGAAYIDCTGYVGDAHSYFDEEDLERDRAPVLTGFFEQAFNGAIAEEGLDYLPAQNTWRMRDG
;
A
#
# COMPACT_ATOMS: atom_id res chain seq x y z
N GLY A 1 5.08 14.30 34.50
CA GLY A 1 4.20 15.45 34.51
C GLY A 1 3.86 15.94 33.13
N GLN A 2 4.76 16.64 32.44
CA GLN A 2 4.46 17.31 31.16
C GLN A 2 4.06 16.40 29.99
N LEU A 3 4.66 15.23 29.86
CA LEU A 3 4.32 14.25 28.81
C LEU A 3 2.93 13.63 29.01
N THR A 4 2.48 13.49 30.27
CA THR A 4 1.16 12.96 30.60
C THR A 4 0.07 13.98 30.30
N GLU A 5 0.30 15.25 30.59
CA GLU A 5 -0.65 16.34 30.32
C GLU A 5 -0.79 16.65 28.83
N LEU A 6 0.30 16.61 28.05
CA LEU A 6 0.27 16.73 26.59
C LEU A 6 -0.51 15.58 25.94
N ASN A 7 -0.42 14.37 26.49
CA ASN A 7 -1.16 13.20 26.00
C ASN A 7 -2.66 13.29 26.32
N GLU A 8 -3.04 13.84 27.47
CA GLU A 8 -4.45 14.01 27.83
C GLU A 8 -5.15 15.06 26.96
N GLY A 9 -4.49 16.20 26.72
CA GLY A 9 -5.03 17.24 25.83
C GLY A 9 -5.22 16.75 24.40
N ALA A 10 -4.24 16.06 23.85
CA ALA A 10 -4.33 15.46 22.51
C ALA A 10 -5.45 14.42 22.42
N ARG A 11 -5.65 13.62 23.47
CA ARG A 11 -6.72 12.65 23.58
C ARG A 11 -8.10 13.28 23.59
N GLN A 12 -8.31 14.29 24.43
CA GLN A 12 -9.59 15.01 24.55
C GLN A 12 -9.97 15.68 23.21
N GLN A 13 -9.00 16.29 22.54
CA GLN A 13 -9.22 16.92 21.24
C GLN A 13 -9.56 15.89 20.16
N ALA A 14 -8.87 14.73 20.15
CA ALA A 14 -9.16 13.65 19.21
C ALA A 14 -10.56 13.02 19.47
N GLU A 15 -10.96 12.89 20.73
CA GLU A 15 -12.31 12.41 21.12
C GLU A 15 -13.39 13.38 20.64
N GLN A 16 -13.16 14.69 20.75
CA GLN A 16 -14.12 15.69 20.29
C GLN A 16 -14.24 15.68 18.75
N GLU A 17 -13.10 15.69 18.03
CA GLU A 17 -13.11 15.62 16.57
C GLU A 17 -13.79 14.33 16.03
N ALA A 18 -13.59 13.19 16.71
CA ALA A 18 -14.25 11.95 16.33
C ALA A 18 -15.78 12.01 16.55
N ARG A 19 -16.23 12.68 17.63
CA ARG A 19 -17.67 12.89 17.88
C ARG A 19 -18.32 13.81 16.86
N ASP A 20 -17.65 14.90 16.51
CA ASP A 20 -18.16 15.88 15.56
C ASP A 20 -18.23 15.32 14.13
N ALA A 21 -17.26 14.47 13.74
CA ALA A 21 -17.25 13.84 12.43
C ALA A 21 -18.31 12.74 12.24
N PHE A 22 -18.66 12.02 13.31
CA PHE A 22 -19.58 10.87 13.22
C PHE A 22 -20.59 10.87 14.40
N PRO A 23 -21.54 11.80 14.44
CA PRO A 23 -22.44 11.96 15.59
C PRO A 23 -23.32 10.73 15.87
N ASP A 24 -23.69 9.97 14.82
CA ASP A 24 -24.66 8.89 14.91
C ASP A 24 -24.07 7.47 14.89
N SER A 25 -22.73 7.33 14.71
CA SER A 25 -22.06 6.03 14.63
C SER A 25 -20.99 5.88 15.70
N LEU A 26 -21.24 4.97 16.66
CA LEU A 26 -20.25 4.66 17.70
C LEU A 26 -19.01 3.94 17.15
N GLU A 27 -19.18 3.10 16.14
CA GLU A 27 -18.12 2.33 15.52
C GLU A 27 -17.19 3.25 14.72
N ASP A 28 -17.77 4.13 13.89
CA ASP A 28 -17.00 5.10 13.10
C ASP A 28 -16.28 6.12 13.99
N ARG A 29 -16.93 6.58 15.09
CA ARG A 29 -16.27 7.42 16.08
C ARG A 29 -15.06 6.74 16.70
N ARG A 30 -15.18 5.46 17.06
CA ARG A 30 -14.10 4.69 17.66
C ARG A 30 -12.93 4.49 16.68
N ALA A 31 -13.25 4.15 15.44
CA ALA A 31 -12.25 4.03 14.38
C ALA A 31 -11.52 5.34 14.11
N ARG A 32 -12.28 6.45 14.04
CA ARG A 32 -11.71 7.80 13.87
C ARG A 32 -10.84 8.22 15.06
N LEU A 33 -11.29 7.95 16.27
CA LEU A 33 -10.55 8.24 17.49
C LEU A 33 -9.21 7.49 17.55
N VAL A 34 -9.23 6.19 17.26
CA VAL A 34 -8.00 5.37 17.21
C VAL A 34 -7.02 5.95 16.19
N ARG A 35 -7.51 6.34 15.02
CA ARG A 35 -6.70 6.98 13.98
C ARG A 35 -6.08 8.29 14.45
N LEU A 36 -6.87 9.19 15.02
CA LEU A 36 -6.41 10.50 15.52
C LEU A 36 -5.40 10.35 16.67
N LEU A 37 -5.63 9.42 17.58
CA LEU A 37 -4.72 9.14 18.68
C LEU A 37 -3.37 8.61 18.17
N ARG A 38 -3.37 7.74 17.15
CA ARG A 38 -2.13 7.26 16.51
C ARG A 38 -1.40 8.38 15.78
N GLU A 39 -2.10 9.22 15.03
CA GLU A 39 -1.51 10.36 14.32
C GLU A 39 -0.84 11.35 15.27
N ARG A 40 -1.37 11.54 16.49
CA ARG A 40 -0.88 12.52 17.46
C ARG A 40 0.07 11.95 18.51
N ALA A 41 -0.12 10.71 18.91
CA ALA A 41 0.63 10.09 20.00
C ALA A 41 1.88 9.31 19.55
N CYS A 42 1.95 8.87 18.29
CA CYS A 42 3.06 8.13 17.76
C CYS A 42 3.76 8.92 16.64
N PRO A 43 4.99 9.44 16.88
CA PRO A 43 5.75 10.14 15.86
C PRO A 43 6.28 9.21 14.76
N PHE A 44 6.24 7.89 14.99
CA PHE A 44 6.72 6.91 14.03
C PHE A 44 5.65 6.56 13.01
N ARG A 45 6.07 6.52 11.74
CA ARG A 45 5.30 5.98 10.65
C ARG A 45 5.82 4.60 10.29
N VAL A 46 4.91 3.66 10.05
CA VAL A 46 5.28 2.28 9.72
C VAL A 46 4.67 1.92 8.38
N THR A 47 5.51 1.70 7.40
CA THR A 47 5.08 1.20 6.08
C THR A 47 5.65 -0.20 5.85
N LEU A 48 4.79 -1.13 5.45
CA LEU A 48 5.21 -2.44 5.02
C LEU A 48 5.50 -2.41 3.51
N LEU A 49 6.71 -2.79 3.12
CA LEU A 49 7.06 -3.09 1.74
C LEU A 49 7.17 -4.62 1.57
N ALA A 50 6.31 -5.20 0.75
CA ALA A 50 6.40 -6.58 0.32
C ALA A 50 6.89 -6.63 -1.13
N HIS A 51 8.01 -7.34 -1.37
CA HIS A 51 8.64 -7.46 -2.69
C HIS A 51 8.58 -8.90 -3.21
N SER A 52 8.26 -9.06 -4.47
CA SER A 52 8.30 -10.34 -5.19
C SER A 52 7.54 -11.45 -4.45
N MET A 53 8.19 -12.56 -4.14
CA MET A 53 7.62 -13.67 -3.37
C MET A 53 7.24 -13.28 -1.93
N GLY A 54 7.75 -12.17 -1.38
CA GLY A 54 7.30 -11.62 -0.09
C GLY A 54 5.81 -11.28 -0.08
N ASN A 55 5.23 -10.94 -1.23
CA ASN A 55 3.78 -10.70 -1.37
C ASN A 55 2.99 -12.01 -1.20
N TYR A 56 3.52 -13.14 -1.70
CA TYR A 56 2.91 -14.44 -1.48
C TYR A 56 2.92 -14.81 0.01
N LEU A 57 4.05 -14.64 0.70
CA LEU A 57 4.15 -14.89 2.14
C LEU A 57 3.19 -14.00 2.92
N TYR A 58 3.08 -12.72 2.57
CA TYR A 58 2.15 -11.79 3.22
C TYR A 58 0.69 -12.20 3.01
N LYS A 59 0.31 -12.58 1.80
CA LYS A 59 -1.00 -13.14 1.48
C LYS A 59 -1.32 -14.38 2.34
N GLU A 60 -0.38 -15.35 2.42
CA GLU A 60 -0.57 -16.56 3.21
C GLU A 60 -0.67 -16.24 4.72
N MET A 61 0.12 -15.30 5.21
CA MET A 61 0.00 -14.81 6.59
C MET A 61 -1.40 -14.24 6.85
N LEU A 62 -1.93 -13.41 5.96
CA LEU A 62 -3.29 -12.86 6.08
C LEU A 62 -4.35 -13.97 6.07
N SER A 63 -4.14 -15.07 5.31
CA SER A 63 -5.08 -16.18 5.26
C SER A 63 -5.12 -17.03 6.53
N THR A 64 -3.99 -17.15 7.22
CA THR A 64 -3.85 -17.99 8.43
C THR A 64 -4.17 -17.27 9.74
N THR A 65 -4.29 -15.94 9.71
CA THR A 65 -4.46 -15.12 10.91
C THR A 65 -5.83 -14.48 11.04
N GLU A 66 -6.83 -15.00 10.34
CA GLU A 66 -8.20 -14.41 10.25
C GLU A 66 -8.79 -14.02 11.62
N ASP A 67 -8.59 -14.85 12.63
CA ASP A 67 -9.20 -14.65 13.96
C ASP A 67 -8.26 -13.95 14.98
N ARG A 68 -7.00 -13.68 14.61
CA ARG A 68 -5.97 -13.22 15.56
C ARG A 68 -5.43 -11.82 15.31
N LEU A 69 -5.61 -11.28 14.11
CA LEU A 69 -5.20 -9.90 13.84
C LEU A 69 -6.22 -8.97 14.49
N SER A 70 -5.76 -8.17 15.41
CA SER A 70 -6.49 -7.02 15.93
C SER A 70 -7.11 -6.25 14.76
N THR A 71 -8.33 -5.74 14.95
CA THR A 71 -8.97 -4.83 14.00
C THR A 71 -8.16 -3.57 13.76
N ASP A 72 -7.13 -3.37 14.57
CA ASP A 72 -6.27 -2.19 14.52
C ASP A 72 -5.13 -2.37 13.53
N SER A 73 -4.99 -1.44 12.60
CA SER A 73 -3.84 -1.39 11.70
C SER A 73 -2.62 -0.84 12.42
N ILE A 74 -1.48 -1.51 12.25
CA ILE A 74 -0.16 -1.02 12.68
C ILE A 74 0.58 -0.29 11.56
N PHE A 75 0.14 -0.45 10.31
CA PHE A 75 0.78 0.14 9.13
C PHE A 75 0.04 1.40 8.68
N ASP A 76 0.77 2.47 8.45
CA ASP A 76 0.25 3.64 7.76
C ASP A 76 -0.06 3.29 6.30
N ASN A 77 0.92 2.72 5.60
CA ASN A 77 0.80 2.24 4.23
C ASN A 77 1.30 0.79 4.10
N VAL A 78 0.81 0.11 3.07
CA VAL A 78 1.36 -1.17 2.58
C VAL A 78 1.68 -1.02 1.10
N VAL A 79 2.90 -1.35 0.71
CA VAL A 79 3.37 -1.31 -0.68
C VAL A 79 3.63 -2.72 -1.16
N LEU A 80 2.85 -3.17 -2.14
CA LEU A 80 2.98 -4.46 -2.81
C LEU A 80 3.75 -4.24 -4.12
N LYS A 81 5.07 -4.48 -4.10
CA LYS A 81 5.96 -4.24 -5.22
C LYS A 81 6.31 -5.54 -5.94
N ALA A 82 6.29 -5.52 -7.27
CA ALA A 82 6.61 -6.68 -8.11
C ALA A 82 5.96 -7.98 -7.59
N ALA A 83 4.66 -7.91 -7.28
CA ALA A 83 3.94 -8.94 -6.54
C ALA A 83 3.88 -10.28 -7.30
N ASP A 84 4.66 -11.28 -6.84
CA ASP A 84 4.67 -12.65 -7.38
C ASP A 84 3.54 -13.49 -6.77
N THR A 85 2.33 -12.97 -6.89
CA THR A 85 1.07 -13.66 -6.55
C THR A 85 0.19 -13.72 -7.77
N ASN A 86 -0.73 -14.68 -7.82
CA ASN A 86 -1.71 -14.73 -8.91
C ASN A 86 -2.53 -13.44 -8.93
N HIS A 87 -2.72 -12.89 -10.12
CA HIS A 87 -3.58 -11.73 -10.34
C HIS A 87 -5.06 -12.06 -10.07
N ALA A 88 -5.50 -13.28 -10.45
CA ALA A 88 -6.85 -13.71 -10.21
C ALA A 88 -7.19 -13.65 -8.71
N ASP A 89 -8.39 -13.15 -8.40
CA ASP A 89 -8.93 -13.03 -7.04
C ASP A 89 -8.10 -12.15 -6.08
N HIS A 90 -7.17 -11.32 -6.59
CA HIS A 90 -6.35 -10.47 -5.73
C HIS A 90 -7.17 -9.49 -4.90
N ALA A 91 -8.28 -8.97 -5.43
CA ALA A 91 -9.16 -8.05 -4.73
C ALA A 91 -9.65 -8.63 -3.39
N HIS A 92 -9.88 -9.95 -3.34
CA HIS A 92 -10.37 -10.61 -2.13
C HIS A 92 -9.35 -10.57 -0.97
N TRP A 93 -8.08 -10.90 -1.23
CA TRP A 93 -7.10 -10.90 -0.16
C TRP A 93 -6.54 -9.51 0.12
N VAL A 94 -6.43 -8.64 -0.90
CA VAL A 94 -6.02 -7.24 -0.73
C VAL A 94 -7.02 -6.47 0.14
N ALA A 95 -8.32 -6.71 -0.02
CA ALA A 95 -9.36 -6.09 0.81
C ALA A 95 -9.24 -6.44 2.31
N ARG A 96 -8.48 -7.47 2.67
CA ARG A 96 -8.21 -7.87 4.05
C ARG A 96 -7.04 -7.12 4.68
N ILE A 97 -6.25 -6.41 3.89
CA ILE A 97 -5.13 -5.62 4.37
C ILE A 97 -5.67 -4.41 5.15
N ARG A 98 -5.31 -4.31 6.41
CA ARG A 98 -5.71 -3.20 7.27
C ARG A 98 -4.60 -2.17 7.30
N VAL A 99 -4.89 -0.97 6.83
CA VAL A 99 -3.98 0.19 6.82
C VAL A 99 -4.69 1.43 7.34
N ILE A 100 -3.90 2.37 7.83
CA ILE A 100 -4.41 3.67 8.27
C ILE A 100 -4.73 4.53 7.04
N ARG A 101 -3.93 4.43 5.98
CA ARG A 101 -4.06 5.28 4.79
C ARG A 101 -4.29 4.48 3.52
N ARG A 102 -3.26 3.81 2.96
CA ARG A 102 -3.37 3.26 1.61
C ARG A 102 -2.62 1.94 1.42
N VAL A 103 -3.19 1.08 0.58
CA VAL A 103 -2.49 -0.06 -0.03
C VAL A 103 -2.08 0.35 -1.44
N TYR A 104 -0.80 0.24 -1.76
CA TYR A 104 -0.25 0.48 -3.10
C TYR A 104 0.10 -0.84 -3.77
N ILE A 105 -0.28 -1.00 -5.02
CA ILE A 105 0.08 -2.14 -5.86
C ILE A 105 0.87 -1.60 -7.06
N LEU A 106 2.20 -1.80 -7.05
CA LEU A 106 3.07 -1.36 -8.12
C LEU A 106 3.13 -2.43 -9.21
N ILE A 107 2.87 -2.01 -10.45
CA ILE A 107 2.78 -2.89 -11.62
C ILE A 107 3.81 -2.47 -12.66
N ASN A 108 4.60 -3.43 -13.12
CA ASN A 108 5.51 -3.29 -14.25
C ASN A 108 5.27 -4.43 -15.24
N GLN A 109 4.65 -4.15 -16.38
CA GLN A 109 4.36 -5.17 -17.40
C GLN A 109 5.61 -5.70 -18.11
N GLU A 110 6.74 -4.97 -17.98
CA GLU A 110 8.03 -5.31 -18.57
C GLU A 110 8.92 -6.16 -17.64
N ASP A 111 8.49 -6.42 -16.40
CA ASP A 111 9.21 -7.24 -15.42
C ASP A 111 9.41 -8.67 -15.90
N ASP A 112 10.64 -8.97 -16.34
CA ASP A 112 10.99 -10.27 -16.90
C ASP A 112 10.98 -11.39 -15.86
N ALA A 113 11.31 -11.12 -14.61
CA ALA A 113 11.28 -12.12 -13.54
C ALA A 113 9.84 -12.59 -13.27
N LEU A 114 8.87 -11.68 -13.24
CA LEU A 114 7.45 -12.02 -13.09
C LEU A 114 6.90 -12.72 -14.33
N ARG A 115 7.35 -12.35 -15.53
CA ARG A 115 6.98 -13.04 -16.77
C ARG A 115 7.45 -14.50 -16.73
N LEU A 116 8.70 -14.74 -16.33
CA LEU A 116 9.23 -16.09 -16.14
C LEU A 116 8.51 -16.85 -15.03
N SER A 117 8.18 -16.18 -13.91
CA SER A 117 7.42 -16.79 -12.82
C SER A 117 6.03 -17.26 -13.28
N SER A 118 5.36 -16.51 -14.15
CA SER A 118 4.05 -16.85 -14.69
C SER A 118 4.08 -18.11 -15.58
N MET A 119 5.26 -18.49 -16.08
CA MET A 119 5.45 -19.65 -16.98
C MET A 119 5.82 -20.94 -16.26
N LYS A 120 6.02 -20.91 -14.93
CA LYS A 120 6.39 -22.13 -14.16
C LYS A 120 5.31 -23.20 -14.26
N ILE A 121 5.75 -24.43 -14.58
CA ILE A 121 4.90 -25.62 -14.67
C ILE A 121 4.36 -25.92 -13.26
N GLY A 122 3.03 -26.02 -13.13
CA GLY A 122 2.36 -26.37 -11.87
C GLY A 122 1.42 -25.28 -11.32
N ASP A 123 1.70 -24.00 -11.59
CA ASP A 123 0.91 -22.87 -11.07
C ASP A 123 -0.14 -22.34 -12.08
N ARG A 124 -0.54 -23.17 -13.04
CA ARG A 124 -1.54 -22.90 -14.09
C ARG A 124 -1.25 -21.65 -14.93
N GLN A 125 0.03 -21.28 -15.12
CA GLN A 125 0.45 -20.17 -16.02
C GLN A 125 -0.44 -18.90 -15.83
N ARG A 126 -0.65 -18.48 -14.61
CA ARG A 126 -1.51 -17.34 -14.32
C ARG A 126 -0.70 -16.03 -14.33
N PRO A 127 -1.27 -14.94 -14.87
CA PRO A 127 -0.67 -13.61 -14.76
C PRO A 127 -0.36 -13.27 -13.31
N ARG A 128 0.76 -12.60 -13.07
CA ARG A 128 1.15 -12.13 -11.74
C ARG A 128 0.58 -10.74 -11.48
N LEU A 129 0.24 -10.47 -10.22
CA LEU A 129 -0.36 -9.20 -9.82
C LEU A 129 0.57 -8.02 -10.15
N GLY A 130 1.88 -8.15 -9.88
CA GLY A 130 2.87 -7.10 -10.16
C GLY A 130 3.19 -6.90 -11.65
N ASN A 131 2.59 -7.68 -12.57
CA ASN A 131 2.87 -7.62 -14.00
C ASN A 131 1.60 -7.48 -14.87
N THR A 132 0.46 -7.14 -14.26
CA THR A 132 -0.83 -7.16 -14.97
C THR A 132 -1.64 -5.91 -14.70
N LEU A 133 -1.92 -5.13 -15.76
CA LEU A 133 -2.82 -3.96 -15.74
C LEU A 133 -4.24 -4.34 -16.19
N ARG A 134 -4.85 -5.30 -15.53
CA ARG A 134 -6.24 -5.71 -15.79
C ARG A 134 -6.98 -5.83 -14.47
N GLU A 135 -8.28 -5.50 -14.48
CA GLU A 135 -9.16 -5.72 -13.32
C GLU A 135 -8.61 -5.13 -12.01
N GLN A 136 -8.22 -3.85 -12.02
CA GLN A 136 -7.78 -3.08 -10.84
C GLN A 136 -8.99 -2.77 -9.96
N ASN A 137 -9.46 -3.77 -9.22
CA ASN A 137 -10.76 -3.77 -8.55
C ASN A 137 -10.68 -4.03 -7.03
N ALA A 138 -9.49 -4.07 -6.42
CA ALA A 138 -9.37 -4.21 -4.98
C ALA A 138 -9.84 -2.92 -4.28
N PRO A 139 -10.83 -2.99 -3.39
CA PRO A 139 -11.33 -1.82 -2.69
C PRO A 139 -10.23 -1.16 -1.85
N GLY A 140 -10.11 0.16 -1.95
CA GLY A 140 -9.16 0.93 -1.15
C GLY A 140 -7.69 0.83 -1.57
N ALA A 141 -7.36 0.04 -2.60
CA ALA A 141 -6.01 -0.02 -3.16
C ALA A 141 -5.81 1.03 -4.27
N ALA A 142 -4.61 1.59 -4.34
CA ALA A 142 -4.11 2.41 -5.43
C ALA A 142 -3.18 1.56 -6.31
N TYR A 143 -3.49 1.45 -7.59
CA TYR A 143 -2.65 0.74 -8.56
C TYR A 143 -1.72 1.75 -9.23
N ILE A 144 -0.42 1.45 -9.21
CA ILE A 144 0.62 2.33 -9.74
C ILE A 144 1.28 1.65 -10.93
N ASP A 145 1.08 2.18 -12.13
CA ASP A 145 1.72 1.71 -13.37
C ASP A 145 3.12 2.31 -13.49
N CYS A 146 4.12 1.46 -13.32
CA CYS A 146 5.53 1.79 -13.48
C CYS A 146 6.07 1.36 -14.86
N THR A 147 5.22 0.77 -15.73
CA THR A 147 5.61 0.25 -17.05
C THR A 147 6.23 1.35 -17.92
N GLY A 148 7.37 1.06 -18.52
CA GLY A 148 8.14 2.01 -19.32
C GLY A 148 8.94 3.03 -18.51
N TYR A 149 8.66 3.17 -17.20
CA TYR A 149 9.40 4.08 -16.32
C TYR A 149 10.60 3.39 -15.67
N VAL A 150 10.42 2.14 -15.24
CA VAL A 150 11.48 1.36 -14.57
C VAL A 150 12.13 0.32 -15.52
N GLY A 151 11.76 0.29 -16.79
CA GLY A 151 12.23 -0.71 -17.77
C GLY A 151 11.83 -2.12 -17.36
N ASP A 152 12.70 -3.10 -17.62
CA ASP A 152 12.50 -4.52 -17.29
C ASP A 152 12.87 -4.88 -15.84
N ALA A 153 13.22 -3.87 -15.03
CA ALA A 153 13.69 -4.05 -13.67
C ALA A 153 12.63 -4.75 -12.78
N HIS A 154 13.10 -5.72 -11.99
CA HIS A 154 12.34 -6.38 -10.93
C HIS A 154 12.54 -5.70 -9.58
N SER A 155 13.76 -5.24 -9.31
CA SER A 155 14.20 -4.64 -8.04
C SER A 155 14.32 -3.12 -8.08
N TYR A 156 13.37 -2.44 -8.73
CA TYR A 156 13.39 -0.98 -8.90
C TYR A 156 13.22 -0.17 -7.60
N PHE A 157 13.76 -0.68 -6.52
CA PHE A 157 13.94 0.01 -5.23
C PHE A 157 15.43 0.18 -4.89
N ASP A 158 16.31 -0.58 -5.55
CA ASP A 158 17.73 -0.55 -5.31
C ASP A 158 18.37 0.58 -6.12
N GLU A 159 19.19 1.40 -5.46
CA GLU A 159 19.88 2.55 -6.09
C GLU A 159 20.84 2.13 -7.20
N GLU A 160 21.30 0.86 -7.20
CA GLU A 160 22.17 0.32 -8.24
C GLU A 160 21.43 0.09 -9.56
N ASP A 161 20.14 -0.24 -9.51
CA ASP A 161 19.31 -0.50 -10.69
C ASP A 161 18.65 0.77 -11.27
N LEU A 162 18.58 1.83 -10.48
CA LEU A 162 18.00 3.12 -10.87
C LEU A 162 19.09 4.18 -10.89
N GLU A 163 19.56 4.55 -12.05
CA GLU A 163 20.34 5.79 -12.18
C GLU A 163 19.53 6.92 -11.53
N ARG A 164 20.05 7.47 -10.43
CA ARG A 164 19.38 8.47 -9.57
C ARG A 164 18.72 9.62 -10.35
N ASP A 165 19.27 9.97 -11.49
CA ASP A 165 18.80 11.07 -12.33
C ASP A 165 17.58 10.69 -13.20
N ARG A 166 17.23 9.40 -13.29
CA ARG A 166 16.13 8.91 -14.14
C ARG A 166 14.86 8.54 -13.40
N ALA A 167 14.85 8.52 -12.07
CA ALA A 167 13.69 8.05 -11.32
C ALA A 167 13.18 9.01 -10.22
N PRO A 168 13.15 10.35 -10.43
CA PRO A 168 12.73 11.27 -9.38
C PRO A 168 11.29 11.04 -8.94
N VAL A 169 10.40 10.62 -9.85
CA VAL A 169 8.99 10.33 -9.55
C VAL A 169 8.84 9.10 -8.67
N LEU A 170 9.61 8.04 -8.96
CA LEU A 170 9.61 6.82 -8.15
C LEU A 170 10.19 7.06 -6.75
N THR A 171 11.30 7.80 -6.67
CA THR A 171 11.90 8.19 -5.38
C THR A 171 10.92 9.02 -4.54
N GLY A 172 10.30 10.03 -5.14
CA GLY A 172 9.29 10.85 -4.48
C GLY A 172 8.07 10.04 -4.01
N PHE A 173 7.62 9.07 -4.82
CA PHE A 173 6.57 8.13 -4.43
C PHE A 173 6.95 7.34 -3.17
N PHE A 174 8.14 6.74 -3.14
CA PHE A 174 8.59 5.96 -1.98
C PHE A 174 8.82 6.82 -0.75
N GLU A 175 9.36 8.03 -0.90
CA GLU A 175 9.50 8.98 0.20
C GLU A 175 8.13 9.30 0.83
N GLN A 176 7.13 9.60 0.04
CA GLN A 176 5.77 9.85 0.53
C GLN A 176 5.17 8.60 1.18
N ALA A 177 5.27 7.43 0.53
CA ALA A 177 4.73 6.19 1.04
C ALA A 177 5.36 5.80 2.39
N PHE A 178 6.68 5.91 2.55
CA PHE A 178 7.39 5.57 3.79
C PHE A 178 7.18 6.60 4.90
N ASN A 179 6.92 7.84 4.55
CA ASN A 179 6.49 8.87 5.51
C ASN A 179 5.02 8.75 5.92
N GLY A 180 4.33 7.69 5.48
CA GLY A 180 2.93 7.45 5.81
C GLY A 180 1.99 8.46 5.15
N ALA A 181 2.42 9.13 4.07
CA ALA A 181 1.61 10.07 3.30
C ALA A 181 0.84 9.34 2.17
N ILE A 182 -0.01 10.09 1.48
CA ILE A 182 -0.67 9.65 0.25
C ILE A 182 0.32 9.90 -0.89
N ALA A 183 0.82 8.81 -1.48
CA ALA A 183 1.95 8.85 -2.40
C ALA A 183 1.55 8.93 -3.89
N GLU A 184 0.29 8.69 -4.22
CA GLU A 184 -0.23 8.83 -5.59
C GLU A 184 -0.55 10.27 -6.00
N GLU A 185 -0.51 11.23 -5.05
CA GLU A 185 -0.67 12.64 -5.37
C GLU A 185 0.50 13.12 -6.24
N GLY A 186 0.18 13.66 -7.41
CA GLY A 186 1.17 14.07 -8.40
C GLY A 186 1.43 13.06 -9.52
N LEU A 187 0.85 11.86 -9.45
CA LEU A 187 0.84 10.90 -10.55
C LEU A 187 -0.39 11.10 -11.46
N ASP A 188 -0.26 10.70 -12.73
CA ASP A 188 -1.34 10.79 -13.72
C ASP A 188 -2.40 9.71 -13.45
N TYR A 189 -3.59 10.10 -13.01
CA TYR A 189 -4.70 9.16 -12.86
C TYR A 189 -5.37 8.83 -14.19
N LEU A 190 -5.51 7.56 -14.50
CA LEU A 190 -6.16 7.00 -15.68
C LEU A 190 -7.49 6.35 -15.29
N PRO A 191 -8.63 7.07 -15.36
CA PRO A 191 -9.92 6.57 -14.86
C PRO A 191 -10.39 5.28 -15.52
N ALA A 192 -10.15 5.13 -16.84
CA ALA A 192 -10.55 3.94 -17.59
C ALA A 192 -9.87 2.65 -17.13
N GLN A 193 -8.72 2.77 -16.46
CA GLN A 193 -7.91 1.66 -15.95
C GLN A 193 -7.87 1.61 -14.43
N ASN A 194 -8.47 2.59 -13.74
CA ASN A 194 -8.37 2.75 -12.28
C ASN A 194 -6.90 2.67 -11.80
N THR A 195 -6.00 3.41 -12.45
CA THR A 195 -4.55 3.29 -12.25
C THR A 195 -3.90 4.67 -12.28
N TRP A 196 -2.91 4.90 -11.44
CA TRP A 196 -2.01 6.05 -11.48
C TRP A 196 -0.74 5.66 -12.24
N ARG A 197 -0.29 6.51 -13.15
CA ARG A 197 0.89 6.23 -13.99
C ARG A 197 2.06 7.13 -13.61
N MET A 198 3.23 6.50 -13.47
CA MET A 198 4.52 7.22 -13.39
C MET A 198 4.96 7.65 -14.77
N ARG A 199 5.39 8.91 -14.91
CA ARG A 199 5.99 9.47 -16.13
C ARG A 199 7.07 10.47 -15.76
N ASP A 200 8.07 10.60 -16.62
CA ASP A 200 8.93 11.77 -16.60
C ASP A 200 8.09 13.00 -16.93
N GLY A 201 8.24 14.05 -16.15
CA GLY A 201 7.55 15.34 -16.32
C GLY A 201 8.07 16.11 -17.53
#